data_59b6997edb86d0daa615ea141811c290
#
_entry.id   59b6997edb86d0daa615ea141811c290
#
_cell.length_a   1.000
_cell.length_b   1.000
_cell.length_c   1.000
_cell.angle_alpha   90.00
_cell.angle_beta   90.00
_cell.angle_gamma   90.00
#
_symmetry.space_group_name_H-M   'P 1'
#
loop_
_entity.id
_entity.type
_entity.pdbx_description
1 polymer ?
#
loop_
_entity_poly.entity_id
_entity_poly.type
_entity_poly.pdbx_seq_one_letter_code
_entity_poly.pdbx_strand_id
1 'polypeptide(L)'
;MRRIVFILDAIQDTHALKRVEEFVDNGFPIKVYGFNRENCPIPTNPKFDITILGEFPSGGKYLSRFPALYKGFRRVRRECSRKDLYYYFGLNAAFVGAIFVPGEYVYEECDITHAYFNNKFLFDLLERVDKRLIRKSKLTVLTSDGFRKLHFGDKTPENIEIVPNRLNPLCLRDYLPIPKVKSDRLRIGFVGVIRSRQIYNFAKVFTALSPDHEFHFWGVFSPSYSQREIDDLLGTPNIFYHGRFRNPDDLATIYSQIDLTMATYDTTQINPQYAEPNKLYEAIFYETPIIVSHNSFLADKVERMGVGFSVDALDDADIRRVAASISKSVLQEKIATCHAISKSESVNINSAFILKCRILCNGQD
;
A
#
# COMPACT_ATOMS: atom_id res chain seq x y z
N MET A 1 27.61 -12.64 -8.02
CA MET A 1 26.39 -11.80 -7.87
C MET A 1 26.69 -10.64 -6.95
N ARG A 2 26.39 -9.40 -7.34
CA ARG A 2 26.57 -8.18 -6.51
C ARG A 2 25.64 -8.26 -5.30
N ARG A 3 26.09 -7.71 -4.17
CA ARG A 3 25.25 -7.56 -2.98
C ARG A 3 24.24 -6.43 -3.20
N ILE A 4 22.99 -6.62 -2.75
CA ILE A 4 21.96 -5.57 -2.74
C ILE A 4 21.93 -4.92 -1.36
N VAL A 5 22.05 -3.58 -1.34
CA VAL A 5 21.99 -2.77 -0.13
C VAL A 5 20.65 -2.05 -0.09
N PHE A 6 19.72 -2.57 0.71
CA PHE A 6 18.40 -1.95 0.94
C PHE A 6 18.51 -0.78 1.91
N ILE A 7 17.88 0.33 1.56
CA ILE A 7 17.75 1.51 2.43
C ILE A 7 16.29 1.90 2.52
N LEU A 8 15.71 1.68 3.70
CA LEU A 8 14.29 1.85 4.00
C LEU A 8 14.06 3.22 4.65
N ASP A 9 13.14 4.01 4.10
CA ASP A 9 12.71 5.29 4.69
C ASP A 9 12.06 5.09 6.07
N ALA A 10 11.45 3.92 6.30
CA ALA A 10 10.93 3.52 7.60
C ALA A 10 10.98 2.00 7.77
N ILE A 11 11.61 1.54 8.82
CA ILE A 11 11.70 0.10 9.12
C ILE A 11 10.36 -0.52 9.53
N GLN A 12 9.35 0.29 9.83
CA GLN A 12 7.97 -0.13 10.11
C GLN A 12 7.13 -0.36 8.84
N ASP A 13 7.69 -0.06 7.67
CA ASP A 13 6.97 -0.25 6.42
C ASP A 13 6.90 -1.74 6.05
N THR A 14 5.72 -2.32 6.22
CA THR A 14 5.47 -3.74 5.96
C THR A 14 5.63 -4.10 4.49
N HIS A 15 5.40 -3.16 3.56
CA HIS A 15 5.64 -3.39 2.14
C HIS A 15 7.14 -3.52 1.87
N ALA A 16 7.95 -2.61 2.41
CA ALA A 16 9.40 -2.66 2.27
C ALA A 16 9.99 -3.95 2.87
N LEU A 17 9.51 -4.36 4.05
CA LEU A 17 9.96 -5.61 4.68
C LEU A 17 9.61 -6.84 3.83
N LYS A 18 8.39 -6.93 3.29
CA LYS A 18 7.99 -8.01 2.37
C LYS A 18 8.87 -8.05 1.11
N ARG A 19 9.24 -6.87 0.58
CA ARG A 19 10.14 -6.79 -0.58
C ARG A 19 11.53 -7.33 -0.24
N VAL A 20 12.09 -6.98 0.91
CA VAL A 20 13.39 -7.51 1.36
C VAL A 20 13.31 -9.04 1.53
N GLU A 21 12.25 -9.56 2.16
CA GLU A 21 12.02 -11.01 2.30
C GLU A 21 12.00 -11.73 0.95
N GLU A 22 11.35 -11.15 -0.05
CA GLU A 22 11.29 -11.70 -1.40
C GLU A 22 12.69 -11.88 -2.00
N PHE A 23 13.60 -10.93 -1.77
CA PHE A 23 15.00 -11.06 -2.22
C PHE A 23 15.79 -12.10 -1.44
N VAL A 24 15.58 -12.18 -0.12
CA VAL A 24 16.20 -13.23 0.71
C VAL A 24 15.75 -14.63 0.26
N ASP A 25 14.45 -14.80 0.07
CA ASP A 25 13.86 -16.09 -0.36
C ASP A 25 14.35 -16.51 -1.76
N ASN A 26 14.77 -15.55 -2.59
CA ASN A 26 15.37 -15.79 -3.89
C ASN A 26 16.91 -15.86 -3.87
N GLY A 27 17.54 -15.93 -2.70
CA GLY A 27 18.97 -16.20 -2.53
C GLY A 27 19.90 -15.03 -2.92
N PHE A 28 19.43 -13.78 -2.85
CA PHE A 28 20.30 -12.63 -3.06
C PHE A 28 21.14 -12.34 -1.83
N PRO A 29 22.44 -12.01 -1.98
CA PRO A 29 23.24 -11.46 -0.89
C PRO A 29 22.74 -10.05 -0.59
N ILE A 30 22.23 -9.84 0.62
CA ILE A 30 21.63 -8.55 1.01
C ILE A 30 22.32 -7.92 2.21
N LYS A 31 22.14 -6.60 2.36
CA LYS A 31 22.33 -5.86 3.61
C LYS A 31 21.20 -4.84 3.73
N VAL A 32 20.63 -4.74 4.92
CA VAL A 32 19.46 -3.89 5.14
C VAL A 32 19.79 -2.78 6.13
N TYR A 33 19.52 -1.57 5.71
CA TYR A 33 19.58 -0.36 6.51
C TYR A 33 18.21 0.31 6.54
N GLY A 34 17.89 1.02 7.60
CA GLY A 34 16.66 1.80 7.63
C GLY A 34 16.61 2.81 8.76
N PHE A 35 15.63 3.69 8.67
CA PHE A 35 15.36 4.71 9.68
C PHE A 35 14.19 4.27 10.55
N ASN A 36 14.32 4.45 11.87
CA ASN A 36 13.26 4.19 12.82
C ASN A 36 12.33 5.41 12.90
N ARG A 37 11.02 5.17 13.05
CA ARG A 37 10.09 6.24 13.44
C ARG A 37 10.11 6.38 14.95
N GLU A 38 10.30 7.60 15.44
CA GLU A 38 10.27 7.91 16.85
C GLU A 38 9.03 7.31 17.55
N ASN A 39 9.24 6.74 18.73
CA ASN A 39 8.19 6.08 19.51
C ASN A 39 7.52 4.86 18.85
N CYS A 40 8.13 4.30 17.80
CA CYS A 40 7.65 3.06 17.19
C CYS A 40 8.55 1.87 17.57
N PRO A 41 7.99 0.69 17.81
CA PRO A 41 8.78 -0.50 18.08
C PRO A 41 9.62 -0.86 16.86
N ILE A 42 10.84 -1.34 17.12
CA ILE A 42 11.71 -1.86 16.06
C ILE A 42 11.21 -3.26 15.68
N PRO A 43 10.81 -3.48 14.42
CA PRO A 43 10.38 -4.79 13.98
C PRO A 43 11.58 -5.75 13.96
N THR A 44 11.35 -6.98 14.36
CA THR A 44 12.31 -8.08 14.21
C THR A 44 11.89 -8.92 12.99
N ASN A 45 12.86 -9.38 12.22
CA ASN A 45 12.61 -10.30 11.11
C ASN A 45 13.55 -11.51 11.24
N PRO A 46 13.04 -12.74 11.23
CA PRO A 46 13.88 -13.93 11.40
C PRO A 46 14.77 -14.23 10.18
N LYS A 47 14.52 -13.58 9.03
CA LYS A 47 15.24 -13.85 7.78
C LYS A 47 16.43 -12.90 7.54
N PHE A 48 16.45 -11.73 8.18
CA PHE A 48 17.51 -10.74 7.99
C PHE A 48 17.58 -9.73 9.13
N ASP A 49 18.77 -9.17 9.34
CA ASP A 49 19.00 -8.10 10.31
C ASP A 49 18.84 -6.72 9.67
N ILE A 50 18.32 -5.77 10.45
CA ILE A 50 18.17 -4.38 10.05
C ILE A 50 19.14 -3.51 10.84
N THR A 51 20.04 -2.82 10.15
CA THR A 51 20.92 -1.82 10.75
C THR A 51 20.24 -0.46 10.81
N ILE A 52 19.97 0.05 12.01
CA ILE A 52 19.33 1.36 12.19
C ILE A 52 20.34 2.47 11.87
N LEU A 53 19.93 3.38 10.97
CA LEU A 53 20.72 4.55 10.55
C LEU A 53 20.45 5.80 11.39
N GLY A 54 19.31 5.86 12.03
CA GLY A 54 18.83 6.97 12.84
C GLY A 54 17.33 6.94 13.06
N GLU A 55 16.82 7.93 13.77
CA GLU A 55 15.39 8.07 14.03
C GLU A 55 14.82 9.30 13.35
N PHE A 56 13.58 9.17 12.88
CA PHE A 56 12.80 10.27 12.33
C PHE A 56 11.77 10.73 13.36
N PRO A 57 11.71 12.05 13.63
CA PRO A 57 10.75 12.59 14.58
C PRO A 57 9.32 12.35 14.13
N SER A 58 8.45 12.06 15.07
CA SER A 58 7.01 11.97 14.86
C SER A 58 6.45 13.36 14.47
N GLY A 59 5.48 13.41 13.55
CA GLY A 59 4.76 14.66 13.25
C GLY A 59 5.20 15.43 12.01
N GLY A 60 5.82 14.78 11.02
CA GLY A 60 5.78 15.25 9.62
C GLY A 60 6.67 16.43 9.22
N LYS A 61 7.61 16.87 10.04
CA LYS A 61 8.58 17.91 9.63
C LYS A 61 9.70 17.29 8.79
N TYR A 62 9.54 17.24 7.48
CA TYR A 62 10.51 16.65 6.56
C TYR A 62 11.94 17.20 6.73
N LEU A 63 12.09 18.51 6.96
CA LEU A 63 13.41 19.13 7.17
C LEU A 63 14.11 18.61 8.43
N SER A 64 13.38 18.23 9.48
CA SER A 64 13.99 17.69 10.71
C SER A 64 14.60 16.30 10.53
N ARG A 65 14.29 15.60 9.46
CA ARG A 65 14.88 14.29 9.11
C ARG A 65 16.28 14.41 8.52
N PHE A 66 16.66 15.58 7.99
CA PHE A 66 17.90 15.77 7.25
C PHE A 66 19.18 15.42 8.05
N PRO A 67 19.35 15.76 9.34
CA PRO A 67 20.52 15.37 10.11
C PRO A 67 20.68 13.85 10.25
N ALA A 68 19.57 13.12 10.47
CA ALA A 68 19.58 11.66 10.55
C ALA A 68 19.93 11.04 9.19
N LEU A 69 19.31 11.53 8.11
CA LEU A 69 19.64 11.13 6.73
C LEU A 69 21.12 11.33 6.43
N TYR A 70 21.66 12.52 6.68
CA TYR A 70 23.06 12.81 6.41
C TYR A 70 24.02 11.87 7.17
N LYS A 71 23.81 11.70 8.48
CA LYS A 71 24.64 10.79 9.31
C LYS A 71 24.51 9.34 8.85
N GLY A 72 23.29 8.91 8.58
CA GLY A 72 22.99 7.54 8.12
C GLY A 72 23.67 7.24 6.78
N PHE A 73 23.53 8.10 5.79
CA PHE A 73 24.13 7.89 4.47
C PHE A 73 25.66 8.01 4.46
N ARG A 74 26.25 8.80 5.36
CA ARG A 74 27.71 8.77 5.59
C ARG A 74 28.18 7.41 6.14
N ARG A 75 27.37 6.77 6.98
CA ARG A 75 27.66 5.41 7.48
C ARG A 75 27.56 4.40 6.33
N VAL A 76 26.47 4.41 5.56
CA VAL A 76 26.29 3.53 4.39
C VAL A 76 27.48 3.68 3.42
N ARG A 77 27.90 4.91 3.10
CA ARG A 77 29.06 5.16 2.23
C ARG A 77 30.37 4.57 2.74
N ARG A 78 30.56 4.47 4.06
CA ARG A 78 31.76 3.87 4.67
C ARG A 78 31.73 2.35 4.70
N GLU A 79 30.53 1.78 4.88
CA GLU A 79 30.34 0.34 5.09
C GLU A 79 30.04 -0.43 3.80
N CYS A 80 29.68 0.26 2.71
CA CYS A 80 29.28 -0.34 1.45
C CYS A 80 30.19 0.10 0.30
N SER A 81 30.19 -0.71 -0.76
CA SER A 81 31.04 -0.55 -1.94
C SER A 81 30.28 0.12 -3.11
N ARG A 82 31.02 0.82 -4.00
CA ARG A 82 30.47 1.27 -5.30
C ARG A 82 30.01 0.12 -6.19
N LYS A 83 30.49 -1.09 -5.93
CA LYS A 83 30.10 -2.30 -6.67
C LYS A 83 28.79 -2.91 -6.17
N ASP A 84 28.30 -2.51 -5.00
CA ASP A 84 26.98 -2.94 -4.51
C ASP A 84 25.88 -2.33 -5.40
N LEU A 85 24.73 -3.00 -5.49
CA LEU A 85 23.53 -2.43 -6.07
C LEU A 85 22.67 -1.87 -4.91
N TYR A 86 22.38 -0.57 -4.94
CA TYR A 86 21.58 0.05 -3.90
C TYR A 86 20.10 -0.06 -4.24
N TYR A 87 19.26 -0.31 -3.24
CA TYR A 87 17.83 -0.38 -3.40
C TYR A 87 17.17 0.62 -2.43
N TYR A 88 16.65 1.72 -2.97
CA TYR A 88 16.06 2.80 -2.19
C TYR A 88 14.55 2.69 -2.15
N PHE A 89 13.97 2.64 -0.94
CA PHE A 89 12.54 2.77 -0.73
C PHE A 89 12.18 4.22 -0.42
N GLY A 90 11.33 4.80 -1.28
CA GLY A 90 10.84 6.15 -1.14
C GLY A 90 11.79 7.25 -1.63
N LEU A 91 11.20 8.42 -1.90
CA LEU A 91 11.90 9.57 -2.48
C LEU A 91 13.05 10.08 -1.60
N ASN A 92 12.88 10.09 -0.26
CA ASN A 92 13.91 10.61 0.64
C ASN A 92 15.20 9.79 0.56
N ALA A 93 15.08 8.45 0.66
CA ALA A 93 16.21 7.54 0.56
C ALA A 93 16.88 7.64 -0.82
N ALA A 94 16.10 7.68 -1.90
CA ALA A 94 16.61 7.79 -3.26
C ALA A 94 17.33 9.12 -3.50
N PHE A 95 16.76 10.24 -3.05
CA PHE A 95 17.33 11.57 -3.23
C PHE A 95 18.67 11.73 -2.50
N VAL A 96 18.69 11.40 -1.19
CA VAL A 96 19.92 11.53 -0.40
C VAL A 96 20.94 10.48 -0.83
N GLY A 97 20.49 9.25 -1.13
CA GLY A 97 21.35 8.17 -1.62
C GLY A 97 22.07 8.53 -2.93
N ALA A 98 21.34 9.03 -3.92
CA ALA A 98 21.91 9.43 -5.20
C ALA A 98 22.95 10.56 -5.09
N ILE A 99 22.92 11.37 -4.03
CA ILE A 99 23.89 12.44 -3.77
C ILE A 99 25.11 11.92 -3.03
N PHE A 100 24.90 11.14 -1.97
CA PHE A 100 25.95 10.80 -1.01
C PHE A 100 26.63 9.45 -1.24
N VAL A 101 25.93 8.51 -1.90
CA VAL A 101 26.41 7.15 -2.11
C VAL A 101 26.62 6.91 -3.60
N PRO A 102 27.87 6.86 -4.07
CA PRO A 102 28.14 6.60 -5.49
C PRO A 102 27.90 5.11 -5.79
N GLY A 103 27.07 4.83 -6.77
CA GLY A 103 26.76 3.47 -7.23
C GLY A 103 25.50 3.43 -8.07
N GLU A 104 25.24 2.28 -8.64
CA GLU A 104 23.99 2.01 -9.35
C GLU A 104 22.87 1.70 -8.37
N TYR A 105 21.65 2.08 -8.72
CA TYR A 105 20.53 1.88 -7.82
C TYR A 105 19.23 1.47 -8.51
N VAL A 106 18.43 0.76 -7.76
CA VAL A 106 16.99 0.55 -7.97
C VAL A 106 16.25 1.53 -7.07
N TYR A 107 15.19 2.13 -7.58
CA TYR A 107 14.33 3.04 -6.84
C TYR A 107 12.90 2.48 -6.79
N GLU A 108 12.34 2.28 -5.60
CA GLU A 108 10.94 1.87 -5.44
C GLU A 108 10.12 3.04 -4.88
N GLU A 109 9.14 3.47 -5.67
CA GLU A 109 8.18 4.50 -5.32
C GLU A 109 6.86 3.85 -4.91
N CYS A 110 6.58 3.91 -3.59
CA CYS A 110 5.37 3.37 -3.00
C CYS A 110 4.26 4.40 -2.88
N ASP A 111 4.65 5.68 -2.77
CA ASP A 111 3.77 6.85 -2.63
C ASP A 111 4.36 8.03 -3.40
N ILE A 112 3.51 8.84 -3.99
CA ILE A 112 3.88 10.11 -4.64
C ILE A 112 4.22 11.14 -3.55
N THR A 113 5.45 11.13 -3.07
CA THR A 113 5.87 11.93 -1.90
C THR A 113 5.70 13.42 -2.12
N HIS A 114 5.94 13.93 -3.33
CA HIS A 114 5.76 15.35 -3.66
C HIS A 114 4.30 15.80 -3.59
N ALA A 115 3.35 14.89 -3.72
CA ALA A 115 1.92 15.18 -3.60
C ALA A 115 1.47 15.56 -2.16
N TYR A 116 2.31 15.33 -1.16
CA TYR A 116 2.02 15.74 0.23
C TYR A 116 2.35 17.22 0.51
N PHE A 117 2.90 17.95 -0.47
CA PHE A 117 3.26 19.35 -0.32
C PHE A 117 2.23 20.27 -0.99
N ASN A 118 1.57 21.11 -0.20
CA ASN A 118 0.59 22.09 -0.71
C ASN A 118 1.25 23.28 -1.43
N ASN A 119 2.55 23.49 -1.23
CA ASN A 119 3.28 24.56 -1.90
C ASN A 119 3.63 24.15 -3.32
N LYS A 120 3.07 24.84 -4.32
CA LYS A 120 3.26 24.52 -5.74
C LYS A 120 4.74 24.52 -6.15
N PHE A 121 5.55 25.46 -5.65
CA PHE A 121 6.98 25.49 -5.99
C PHE A 121 7.71 24.24 -5.48
N LEU A 122 7.43 23.84 -4.24
CA LEU A 122 8.01 22.61 -3.67
C LEU A 122 7.51 21.35 -4.39
N PHE A 123 6.23 21.33 -4.73
CA PHE A 123 5.65 20.25 -5.53
C PHE A 123 6.41 20.10 -6.86
N ASP A 124 6.47 21.18 -7.66
CA ASP A 124 7.10 21.17 -8.98
C ASP A 124 8.60 20.85 -8.91
N LEU A 125 9.30 21.32 -7.86
CA LEU A 125 10.71 21.03 -7.63
C LEU A 125 10.92 19.54 -7.32
N LEU A 126 10.17 19.00 -6.37
CA LEU A 126 10.30 17.60 -5.95
C LEU A 126 9.86 16.63 -7.04
N GLU A 127 8.83 16.97 -7.82
CA GLU A 127 8.42 16.19 -9.00
C GLU A 127 9.56 16.10 -10.04
N ARG A 128 10.26 17.22 -10.30
CA ARG A 128 11.42 17.21 -11.22
C ARG A 128 12.58 16.38 -10.68
N VAL A 129 12.82 16.45 -9.38
CA VAL A 129 13.84 15.64 -8.71
C VAL A 129 13.48 14.16 -8.83
N ASP A 130 12.25 13.80 -8.56
CA ASP A 130 11.73 12.45 -8.63
C ASP A 130 11.86 11.86 -10.04
N LYS A 131 11.34 12.56 -11.06
CA LYS A 131 11.51 12.18 -12.47
C LYS A 131 12.98 12.04 -12.90
N ARG A 132 13.90 12.86 -12.32
CA ARG A 132 15.33 12.73 -12.58
C ARG A 132 15.92 11.48 -11.92
N LEU A 133 15.50 11.13 -10.70
CA LEU A 133 15.92 9.91 -10.00
C LEU A 133 15.44 8.68 -10.75
N ILE A 134 14.18 8.66 -11.19
CA ILE A 134 13.61 7.59 -12.01
C ILE A 134 14.46 7.37 -13.27
N ARG A 135 14.74 8.43 -14.04
CA ARG A 135 15.53 8.29 -15.28
C ARG A 135 16.98 7.86 -15.06
N LYS A 136 17.55 8.09 -13.88
CA LYS A 136 18.93 7.73 -13.54
C LYS A 136 19.06 6.37 -12.89
N SER A 137 17.97 5.80 -12.38
CA SER A 137 17.98 4.47 -11.80
C SER A 137 18.25 3.40 -12.86
N LYS A 138 18.84 2.29 -12.47
CA LYS A 138 18.91 1.11 -13.34
C LYS A 138 17.55 0.45 -13.50
N LEU A 139 16.71 0.56 -12.50
CA LEU A 139 15.33 0.11 -12.50
C LEU A 139 14.52 0.95 -11.52
N THR A 140 13.35 1.41 -11.93
CA THR A 140 12.37 2.01 -11.04
C THR A 140 11.19 1.07 -10.89
N VAL A 141 10.82 0.82 -9.65
CA VAL A 141 9.64 0.03 -9.28
C VAL A 141 8.53 0.98 -8.85
N LEU A 142 7.41 0.92 -9.54
CA LEU A 142 6.19 1.66 -9.17
C LEU A 142 5.15 0.68 -8.65
N THR A 143 4.52 0.99 -7.54
CA THR A 143 3.49 0.13 -6.95
C THR A 143 2.11 0.27 -7.57
N SER A 144 1.96 1.20 -8.53
CA SER A 144 0.73 1.40 -9.29
C SER A 144 1.02 1.79 -10.74
N ASP A 145 0.27 1.23 -11.68
CA ASP A 145 0.28 1.73 -13.06
C ASP A 145 -0.30 3.15 -13.16
N GLY A 146 -1.12 3.55 -12.18
CA GLY A 146 -1.57 4.92 -12.04
C GLY A 146 -0.41 5.90 -11.83
N PHE A 147 0.60 5.54 -11.04
CA PHE A 147 1.81 6.36 -10.85
C PHE A 147 2.59 6.51 -12.15
N ARG A 148 2.74 5.43 -12.92
CA ARG A 148 3.36 5.49 -14.25
C ARG A 148 2.62 6.47 -15.17
N LYS A 149 1.30 6.37 -15.22
CA LYS A 149 0.47 7.29 -16.03
C LYS A 149 0.61 8.74 -15.58
N LEU A 150 0.62 8.98 -14.26
CA LEU A 150 0.81 10.31 -13.70
C LEU A 150 2.16 10.93 -14.09
N HIS A 151 3.25 10.17 -13.95
CA HIS A 151 4.59 10.68 -14.24
C HIS A 151 4.88 10.88 -15.73
N PHE A 152 4.40 9.97 -16.58
CA PHE A 152 4.90 9.85 -17.96
C PHE A 152 3.81 9.77 -19.02
N GLY A 153 2.54 9.59 -18.65
CA GLY A 153 1.48 9.33 -19.63
C GLY A 153 1.84 8.12 -20.50
N ASP A 154 1.84 8.32 -21.82
CA ASP A 154 2.17 7.26 -22.78
C ASP A 154 3.67 7.11 -23.08
N LYS A 155 4.51 8.06 -22.60
CA LYS A 155 5.97 8.09 -22.84
C LYS A 155 6.76 7.49 -21.68
N THR A 156 6.48 6.25 -21.34
CA THR A 156 7.11 5.55 -20.22
C THR A 156 8.58 5.20 -20.52
N PRO A 157 9.54 5.52 -19.62
CA PRO A 157 10.91 5.05 -19.72
C PRO A 157 11.00 3.51 -19.64
N GLU A 158 12.01 2.93 -20.31
CA GLU A 158 12.21 1.47 -20.36
C GLU A 158 12.60 0.86 -19.01
N ASN A 159 13.20 1.65 -18.13
CA ASN A 159 13.64 1.21 -16.81
C ASN A 159 12.54 1.23 -15.74
N ILE A 160 11.27 1.19 -16.13
CA ILE A 160 10.14 1.11 -15.18
C ILE A 160 9.55 -0.29 -15.13
N GLU A 161 9.29 -0.75 -13.92
CA GLU A 161 8.56 -1.99 -13.63
C GLU A 161 7.39 -1.70 -12.71
N ILE A 162 6.21 -2.21 -13.05
CA ILE A 162 5.03 -2.11 -12.20
C ILE A 162 4.96 -3.35 -11.32
N VAL A 163 5.16 -3.17 -10.02
CA VAL A 163 5.12 -4.25 -9.03
C VAL A 163 4.18 -3.86 -7.89
N PRO A 164 2.89 -4.14 -8.02
CA PRO A 164 1.89 -3.76 -7.02
C PRO A 164 2.15 -4.38 -5.65
N ASN A 165 1.68 -3.70 -4.61
CA ASN A 165 1.75 -4.21 -3.24
C ASN A 165 0.65 -5.26 -3.00
N ARG A 166 0.96 -6.53 -3.29
CA ARG A 166 0.06 -7.69 -3.13
C ARG A 166 0.23 -8.34 -1.75
N LEU A 167 -0.56 -9.38 -1.48
CA LEU A 167 -0.46 -10.14 -0.24
C LEU A 167 0.89 -10.88 -0.14
N ASN A 168 1.24 -11.25 1.09
CA ASN A 168 2.38 -12.14 1.32
C ASN A 168 2.11 -13.51 0.68
N PRO A 169 3.07 -14.15 0.00
CA PRO A 169 2.94 -15.50 -0.55
C PRO A 169 2.54 -16.57 0.47
N LEU A 170 2.82 -16.36 1.75
CA LEU A 170 2.35 -17.23 2.84
C LEU A 170 0.81 -17.35 2.86
N CYS A 171 0.09 -16.29 2.49
CA CYS A 171 -1.36 -16.35 2.38
C CYS A 171 -1.84 -17.42 1.40
N LEU A 172 -1.08 -17.67 0.32
CA LEU A 172 -1.42 -18.71 -0.66
C LEU A 172 -0.98 -20.12 -0.18
N ARG A 173 0.23 -20.22 0.38
CA ARG A 173 0.79 -21.51 0.83
C ARG A 173 -0.04 -22.12 1.96
N ASP A 174 -0.44 -21.29 2.91
CA ASP A 174 -1.10 -21.74 4.14
C ASP A 174 -2.62 -21.46 4.06
N TYR A 175 -3.16 -21.23 2.84
CA TYR A 175 -4.56 -20.90 2.64
C TYR A 175 -5.47 -22.09 2.93
N LEU A 176 -6.29 -21.94 3.95
CA LEU A 176 -7.44 -22.80 4.22
C LEU A 176 -8.72 -21.97 4.01
N PRO A 177 -9.59 -22.35 3.06
CA PRO A 177 -10.83 -21.63 2.85
C PRO A 177 -11.68 -21.67 4.11
N ILE A 178 -12.03 -20.50 4.64
CA ILE A 178 -12.99 -20.37 5.73
C ILE A 178 -14.34 -20.03 5.07
N PRO A 179 -15.38 -20.87 5.28
CA PRO A 179 -16.70 -20.59 4.74
C PRO A 179 -17.22 -19.23 5.21
N LYS A 180 -17.86 -18.50 4.31
CA LYS A 180 -18.52 -17.23 4.66
C LYS A 180 -19.56 -17.49 5.74
N VAL A 181 -19.56 -16.65 6.76
CA VAL A 181 -20.60 -16.66 7.80
C VAL A 181 -21.93 -16.28 7.15
N LYS A 182 -22.91 -17.17 7.21
CA LYS A 182 -24.25 -16.91 6.67
C LYS A 182 -24.92 -15.79 7.46
N SER A 183 -25.50 -14.83 6.77
CA SER A 183 -26.27 -13.74 7.37
C SER A 183 -27.34 -13.30 6.38
N ASP A 184 -28.48 -12.86 6.89
CA ASP A 184 -29.48 -12.15 6.10
C ASP A 184 -29.19 -10.66 6.00
N ARG A 185 -28.21 -10.17 6.75
CA ARG A 185 -27.75 -8.79 6.76
C ARG A 185 -26.63 -8.59 5.72
N LEU A 186 -26.59 -7.39 5.13
CA LEU A 186 -25.50 -6.96 4.25
C LEU A 186 -24.37 -6.33 5.08
N ARG A 187 -23.22 -6.99 5.15
CA ARG A 187 -22.08 -6.62 5.98
C ARG A 187 -20.95 -6.05 5.13
N ILE A 188 -20.61 -4.79 5.37
CA ILE A 188 -19.45 -4.15 4.75
C ILE A 188 -18.36 -4.00 5.79
N GLY A 189 -17.10 -4.32 5.44
CA GLY A 189 -15.96 -4.23 6.34
C GLY A 189 -14.86 -3.30 5.86
N PHE A 190 -14.27 -2.56 6.78
CA PHE A 190 -13.02 -1.84 6.57
C PHE A 190 -11.92 -2.48 7.41
N VAL A 191 -10.79 -2.83 6.77
CA VAL A 191 -9.67 -3.53 7.40
C VAL A 191 -8.40 -2.70 7.25
N GLY A 192 -7.92 -2.01 8.30
CA GLY A 192 -6.72 -1.18 8.23
C GLY A 192 -6.74 0.03 9.14
N VAL A 193 -5.92 1.05 8.83
CA VAL A 193 -5.91 2.32 9.57
C VAL A 193 -7.08 3.19 9.12
N ILE A 194 -8.00 3.49 10.04
CA ILE A 194 -9.21 4.29 9.81
C ILE A 194 -8.79 5.76 9.84
N ARG A 195 -8.62 6.39 8.64
CA ARG A 195 -8.10 7.75 8.51
C ARG A 195 -8.91 8.64 7.56
N SER A 196 -9.77 8.04 6.72
CA SER A 196 -10.51 8.75 5.69
C SER A 196 -11.89 9.15 6.17
N ARG A 197 -12.28 10.39 5.96
CA ARG A 197 -13.64 10.90 6.23
C ARG A 197 -14.68 10.21 5.35
N GLN A 198 -14.30 9.75 4.18
CA GLN A 198 -15.12 8.97 3.27
C GLN A 198 -15.64 7.69 3.93
N ILE A 199 -14.78 6.99 4.69
CA ILE A 199 -15.18 5.76 5.38
C ILE A 199 -16.16 6.07 6.51
N TYR A 200 -15.91 7.14 7.26
CA TYR A 200 -16.78 7.60 8.34
C TYR A 200 -18.20 7.92 7.84
N ASN A 201 -18.28 8.79 6.81
CA ASN A 201 -19.56 9.19 6.24
C ASN A 201 -20.32 8.01 5.63
N PHE A 202 -19.62 7.19 4.85
CA PHE A 202 -20.23 6.00 4.24
C PHE A 202 -20.82 5.07 5.29
N ALA A 203 -20.08 4.76 6.36
CA ALA A 203 -20.56 3.84 7.39
C ALA A 203 -21.85 4.36 8.06
N LYS A 204 -21.92 5.64 8.41
CA LYS A 204 -23.11 6.25 9.01
C LYS A 204 -24.32 6.27 8.08
N VAL A 205 -24.12 6.70 6.84
CA VAL A 205 -25.21 6.78 5.87
C VAL A 205 -25.70 5.37 5.51
N PHE A 206 -24.78 4.45 5.22
CA PHE A 206 -25.13 3.08 4.83
C PHE A 206 -25.93 2.34 5.89
N THR A 207 -25.51 2.39 7.16
CA THR A 207 -26.22 1.72 8.26
C THR A 207 -27.57 2.36 8.59
N ALA A 208 -27.75 3.66 8.29
CA ALA A 208 -29.03 4.35 8.44
C ALA A 208 -30.07 3.99 7.36
N LEU A 209 -29.66 3.37 6.23
CA LEU A 209 -30.58 3.02 5.14
C LEU A 209 -31.46 1.80 5.46
N SER A 210 -30.97 0.87 6.27
CA SER A 210 -31.69 -0.34 6.62
C SER A 210 -31.19 -0.93 7.95
N PRO A 211 -32.06 -1.49 8.80
CA PRO A 211 -31.65 -2.25 9.97
C PRO A 211 -30.85 -3.51 9.61
N ASP A 212 -30.93 -3.96 8.35
CA ASP A 212 -30.18 -5.13 7.85
C ASP A 212 -28.82 -4.78 7.28
N HIS A 213 -28.40 -3.52 7.36
CA HIS A 213 -27.08 -3.06 6.94
C HIS A 213 -26.15 -2.99 8.16
N GLU A 214 -24.97 -3.61 8.06
CA GLU A 214 -23.93 -3.58 9.10
C GLU A 214 -22.62 -3.07 8.55
N PHE A 215 -21.90 -2.28 9.36
CA PHE A 215 -20.55 -1.84 9.02
C PHE A 215 -19.55 -2.26 10.10
N HIS A 216 -18.46 -2.92 9.70
CA HIS A 216 -17.49 -3.51 10.60
C HIS A 216 -16.10 -2.89 10.39
N PHE A 217 -15.44 -2.50 11.47
CA PHE A 217 -14.10 -1.93 11.46
C PHE A 217 -13.09 -2.86 12.15
N TRP A 218 -12.03 -3.21 11.44
CA TRP A 218 -10.82 -3.83 11.99
C TRP A 218 -9.63 -2.92 11.80
N GLY A 219 -8.92 -2.59 12.87
CA GLY A 219 -7.73 -1.75 12.81
C GLY A 219 -7.66 -0.72 13.91
N VAL A 220 -7.08 0.44 13.60
CA VAL A 220 -6.94 1.55 14.55
C VAL A 220 -7.37 2.87 13.92
N PHE A 221 -7.96 3.73 14.71
CA PHE A 221 -8.24 5.09 14.29
C PHE A 221 -6.94 5.90 14.19
N SER A 222 -6.83 6.67 13.12
CA SER A 222 -5.76 7.65 12.97
C SER A 222 -5.89 8.76 14.01
N PRO A 223 -4.78 9.35 14.51
CA PRO A 223 -4.81 10.53 15.36
C PRO A 223 -5.53 11.75 14.78
N SER A 224 -5.91 11.71 13.51
CA SER A 224 -6.74 12.74 12.87
C SER A 224 -8.19 12.73 13.34
N TYR A 225 -8.65 11.66 13.99
CA TYR A 225 -9.97 11.58 14.61
C TYR A 225 -9.90 11.98 16.08
N SER A 226 -10.79 12.86 16.50
CA SER A 226 -11.02 13.16 17.91
C SER A 226 -11.78 12.00 18.59
N GLN A 227 -11.64 11.86 19.92
CA GLN A 227 -12.39 10.86 20.68
C GLN A 227 -13.90 11.04 20.49
N ARG A 228 -14.41 12.27 20.46
CA ARG A 228 -15.81 12.57 20.20
C ARG A 228 -16.33 12.01 18.87
N GLU A 229 -15.53 12.10 17.81
CA GLU A 229 -15.90 11.56 16.48
C GLU A 229 -15.89 10.04 16.50
N ILE A 230 -14.95 9.42 17.22
CA ILE A 230 -14.91 7.97 17.39
C ILE A 230 -16.15 7.50 18.16
N ASP A 231 -16.48 8.16 19.27
CA ASP A 231 -17.63 7.82 20.10
C ASP A 231 -18.96 8.01 19.32
N ASP A 232 -19.08 9.09 18.52
CA ASP A 232 -20.23 9.32 17.66
C ASP A 232 -20.39 8.24 16.59
N LEU A 233 -19.29 7.83 15.96
CA LEU A 233 -19.32 6.74 14.96
C LEU A 233 -19.71 5.42 15.60
N LEU A 234 -19.06 5.04 16.70
CA LEU A 234 -19.27 3.75 17.36
C LEU A 234 -20.59 3.69 18.16
N GLY A 235 -21.18 4.83 18.48
CA GLY A 235 -22.53 4.94 19.04
C GLY A 235 -23.64 4.79 17.99
N THR A 236 -23.29 4.75 16.70
CA THR A 236 -24.26 4.55 15.62
C THR A 236 -24.72 3.08 15.58
N PRO A 237 -26.02 2.78 15.52
CA PRO A 237 -26.51 1.41 15.41
C PRO A 237 -25.93 0.67 14.20
N ASN A 238 -25.68 -0.63 14.36
CA ASN A 238 -25.12 -1.52 13.33
C ASN A 238 -23.70 -1.17 12.87
N ILE A 239 -22.96 -0.35 13.61
CA ILE A 239 -21.51 -0.14 13.41
C ILE A 239 -20.75 -0.88 14.50
N PHE A 240 -19.81 -1.74 14.09
CA PHE A 240 -19.05 -2.62 14.96
C PHE A 240 -17.56 -2.36 14.86
N TYR A 241 -16.87 -2.23 15.99
CA TYR A 241 -15.43 -2.06 16.05
C TYR A 241 -14.76 -3.25 16.74
N HIS A 242 -13.87 -3.92 16.01
CA HIS A 242 -13.18 -5.14 16.45
C HIS A 242 -11.74 -4.89 16.92
N GLY A 243 -11.23 -3.67 16.78
CA GLY A 243 -9.88 -3.33 17.21
C GLY A 243 -8.78 -3.83 16.28
N ARG A 244 -7.58 -4.02 16.84
CA ARG A 244 -6.39 -4.43 16.10
C ARG A 244 -6.52 -5.88 15.61
N PHE A 245 -5.86 -6.18 14.51
CA PHE A 245 -5.76 -7.52 13.93
C PHE A 245 -4.31 -7.81 13.50
N ARG A 246 -3.98 -9.09 13.31
CA ARG A 246 -2.68 -9.55 12.82
C ARG A 246 -2.77 -9.82 11.31
N ASN A 247 -1.87 -9.21 10.57
CA ASN A 247 -1.74 -9.43 9.14
C ASN A 247 -0.51 -10.30 8.90
N PRO A 248 -0.61 -11.47 8.23
CA PRO A 248 -1.79 -11.98 7.52
C PRO A 248 -2.76 -12.87 8.33
N ASP A 249 -2.45 -13.25 9.56
CA ASP A 249 -3.04 -14.37 10.28
C ASP A 249 -4.56 -14.29 10.45
N ASP A 250 -5.07 -13.09 10.73
CA ASP A 250 -6.49 -12.90 11.01
C ASP A 250 -7.33 -12.60 9.75
N LEU A 251 -6.69 -12.34 8.59
CA LEU A 251 -7.39 -11.88 7.39
C LEU A 251 -8.46 -12.85 6.90
N ALA A 252 -8.16 -14.15 6.84
CA ALA A 252 -9.11 -15.15 6.38
C ALA A 252 -10.38 -15.16 7.22
N THR A 253 -10.24 -15.09 8.56
CA THR A 253 -11.35 -15.00 9.49
C THR A 253 -12.15 -13.70 9.32
N ILE A 254 -11.46 -12.56 9.18
CA ILE A 254 -12.09 -11.25 8.97
C ILE A 254 -12.93 -11.26 7.70
N TYR A 255 -12.31 -11.64 6.58
CA TYR A 255 -12.98 -11.65 5.28
C TYR A 255 -14.12 -12.68 5.20
N SER A 256 -14.13 -13.72 6.04
CA SER A 256 -15.26 -14.66 6.12
C SER A 256 -16.52 -14.04 6.77
N GLN A 257 -16.37 -12.96 7.53
CA GLN A 257 -17.46 -12.31 8.27
C GLN A 257 -18.14 -11.17 7.51
N ILE A 258 -17.62 -10.75 6.36
CA ILE A 258 -18.13 -9.63 5.58
C ILE A 258 -18.49 -10.05 4.15
N ASP A 259 -19.43 -9.35 3.55
CA ASP A 259 -19.91 -9.61 2.21
C ASP A 259 -19.21 -8.71 1.17
N LEU A 260 -18.82 -7.48 1.60
CA LEU A 260 -17.99 -6.56 0.83
C LEU A 260 -16.89 -5.96 1.72
N THR A 261 -15.77 -5.64 1.11
CA THR A 261 -14.73 -4.82 1.76
C THR A 261 -14.73 -3.40 1.20
N MET A 262 -14.12 -2.47 1.93
CA MET A 262 -14.10 -1.06 1.52
C MET A 262 -12.68 -0.50 1.49
N ALA A 263 -12.38 0.31 0.45
CA ALA A 263 -11.13 1.05 0.29
C ALA A 263 -11.39 2.44 -0.31
N THR A 264 -12.06 3.29 0.47
CA THR A 264 -12.34 4.66 0.05
C THR A 264 -11.38 5.65 0.70
N TYR A 265 -10.86 6.53 -0.12
CA TYR A 265 -9.87 7.55 0.24
C TYR A 265 -10.26 8.90 -0.36
N ASP A 266 -9.58 9.95 0.08
CA ASP A 266 -9.77 11.30 -0.48
C ASP A 266 -9.08 11.42 -1.84
N THR A 267 -9.85 11.26 -2.92
CA THR A 267 -9.37 11.35 -4.30
C THR A 267 -9.16 12.78 -4.82
N THR A 268 -9.38 13.80 -3.99
CA THR A 268 -8.91 15.15 -4.28
C THR A 268 -7.40 15.27 -4.11
N GLN A 269 -6.78 14.32 -3.40
CA GLN A 269 -5.34 14.21 -3.25
C GLN A 269 -4.75 13.30 -4.33
N ILE A 270 -3.63 13.74 -4.91
CA ILE A 270 -2.99 13.06 -6.03
C ILE A 270 -2.60 11.61 -5.67
N ASN A 271 -1.99 11.36 -4.51
CA ASN A 271 -1.53 10.03 -4.17
C ASN A 271 -2.68 9.00 -4.11
N PRO A 272 -3.78 9.21 -3.35
CA PRO A 272 -4.93 8.31 -3.37
C PRO A 272 -5.62 8.19 -4.73
N GLN A 273 -5.61 9.25 -5.55
CA GLN A 273 -6.22 9.24 -6.88
C GLN A 273 -5.54 8.24 -7.81
N TYR A 274 -4.22 8.06 -7.71
CA TYR A 274 -3.44 7.21 -8.60
C TYR A 274 -2.90 5.93 -7.93
N ALA A 275 -3.06 5.77 -6.63
CA ALA A 275 -2.57 4.60 -5.90
C ALA A 275 -3.40 3.33 -6.18
N GLU A 276 -2.72 2.20 -6.00
CA GLU A 276 -3.33 0.87 -6.04
C GLU A 276 -3.09 0.16 -4.71
N PRO A 277 -4.00 0.26 -3.75
CA PRO A 277 -3.83 -0.31 -2.43
C PRO A 277 -3.96 -1.85 -2.44
N ASN A 278 -3.29 -2.51 -1.49
CA ASN A 278 -3.34 -3.95 -1.29
C ASN A 278 -4.76 -4.51 -1.05
N LYS A 279 -5.70 -3.64 -0.64
CA LYS A 279 -7.12 -4.01 -0.44
C LYS A 279 -7.80 -4.60 -1.67
N LEU A 280 -7.42 -4.19 -2.88
CA LEU A 280 -7.91 -4.81 -4.11
C LEU A 280 -7.51 -6.30 -4.15
N TYR A 281 -6.27 -6.60 -3.81
CA TYR A 281 -5.75 -7.96 -3.85
C TYR A 281 -6.28 -8.83 -2.71
N GLU A 282 -6.50 -8.25 -1.54
CA GLU A 282 -7.22 -8.89 -0.43
C GLU A 282 -8.65 -9.26 -0.85
N ALA A 283 -9.38 -8.31 -1.46
CA ALA A 283 -10.75 -8.50 -1.95
C ALA A 283 -10.85 -9.68 -2.93
N ILE A 284 -9.97 -9.71 -3.93
CA ILE A 284 -9.91 -10.78 -4.93
C ILE A 284 -9.56 -12.12 -4.28
N PHE A 285 -8.51 -12.14 -3.44
CA PHE A 285 -8.02 -13.37 -2.81
C PHE A 285 -9.06 -14.04 -1.92
N TYR A 286 -9.79 -13.23 -1.13
CA TYR A 286 -10.83 -13.71 -0.22
C TYR A 286 -12.24 -13.69 -0.83
N GLU A 287 -12.35 -13.47 -2.14
CA GLU A 287 -13.62 -13.50 -2.88
C GLU A 287 -14.68 -12.59 -2.25
N THR A 288 -14.25 -11.39 -1.87
CA THR A 288 -15.06 -10.38 -1.17
C THR A 288 -15.04 -9.10 -1.98
N PRO A 289 -16.05 -8.81 -2.83
CA PRO A 289 -16.05 -7.64 -3.71
C PRO A 289 -15.78 -6.34 -2.97
N ILE A 290 -15.20 -5.35 -3.67
CA ILE A 290 -14.67 -4.13 -3.05
C ILE A 290 -15.48 -2.88 -3.42
N ILE A 291 -15.67 -1.97 -2.47
CA ILE A 291 -16.18 -0.61 -2.70
C ILE A 291 -15.00 0.36 -2.63
N VAL A 292 -14.81 1.16 -3.68
CA VAL A 292 -13.69 2.08 -3.81
C VAL A 292 -14.15 3.51 -4.05
N SER A 293 -13.28 4.51 -3.84
CA SER A 293 -13.59 5.89 -4.18
C SER A 293 -13.71 6.08 -5.68
N HIS A 294 -14.75 6.75 -6.13
CA HIS A 294 -14.89 7.21 -7.51
C HIS A 294 -13.74 8.16 -7.91
N ASN A 295 -13.62 8.49 -9.19
CA ASN A 295 -12.59 9.38 -9.74
C ASN A 295 -11.15 8.98 -9.34
N SER A 296 -10.85 7.68 -9.39
CA SER A 296 -9.53 7.14 -9.07
C SER A 296 -9.10 6.08 -10.07
N PHE A 297 -7.79 5.91 -10.22
CA PHE A 297 -7.23 4.80 -10.98
C PHE A 297 -7.74 3.44 -10.49
N LEU A 298 -7.95 3.31 -9.18
CA LEU A 298 -8.48 2.10 -8.59
C LEU A 298 -9.95 1.86 -9.01
N ALA A 299 -10.78 2.91 -9.09
CA ALA A 299 -12.17 2.78 -9.55
C ALA A 299 -12.24 2.23 -10.98
N ASP A 300 -11.49 2.84 -11.91
CA ASP A 300 -11.41 2.37 -13.30
C ASP A 300 -10.98 0.90 -13.40
N LYS A 301 -10.04 0.48 -12.51
CA LYS A 301 -9.56 -0.89 -12.48
C LYS A 301 -10.60 -1.85 -11.92
N VAL A 302 -11.25 -1.52 -10.83
CA VAL A 302 -12.31 -2.32 -10.17
C VAL A 302 -13.52 -2.50 -11.09
N GLU A 303 -13.94 -1.44 -11.76
CA GLU A 303 -15.07 -1.48 -12.71
C GLU A 303 -14.73 -2.35 -13.93
N ARG A 304 -13.56 -2.14 -14.54
CA ARG A 304 -13.10 -2.94 -15.68
C ARG A 304 -12.95 -4.43 -15.34
N MET A 305 -12.51 -4.76 -14.13
CA MET A 305 -12.40 -6.13 -13.65
C MET A 305 -13.75 -6.73 -13.22
N GLY A 306 -14.77 -5.91 -12.99
CA GLY A 306 -16.07 -6.36 -12.51
C GLY A 306 -16.12 -6.84 -11.06
N VAL A 307 -15.10 -6.51 -10.24
CA VAL A 307 -14.90 -7.07 -8.89
C VAL A 307 -15.44 -6.17 -7.76
N GLY A 308 -16.15 -5.09 -8.08
CA GLY A 308 -16.62 -4.17 -7.04
C GLY A 308 -17.48 -3.03 -7.54
N PHE A 309 -17.52 -1.96 -6.77
CA PHE A 309 -18.30 -0.75 -6.99
C PHE A 309 -17.46 0.49 -6.75
N SER A 310 -17.78 1.59 -7.42
CA SER A 310 -17.22 2.90 -7.11
C SER A 310 -18.28 3.83 -6.49
N VAL A 311 -17.86 4.68 -5.56
CA VAL A 311 -18.75 5.57 -4.81
C VAL A 311 -18.08 6.91 -4.48
N ASP A 312 -18.84 8.00 -4.57
CA ASP A 312 -18.53 9.21 -3.80
C ASP A 312 -19.02 9.04 -2.36
N ALA A 313 -18.12 8.65 -1.49
CA ALA A 313 -18.46 8.36 -0.10
C ALA A 313 -18.67 9.63 0.77
N LEU A 314 -18.61 10.83 0.18
CA LEU A 314 -19.04 12.09 0.80
C LEU A 314 -20.39 12.59 0.27
N ASP A 315 -20.92 11.99 -0.79
CA ASP A 315 -22.25 12.26 -1.31
C ASP A 315 -23.25 11.20 -0.83
N ASP A 316 -24.17 11.60 0.05
CA ASP A 316 -25.21 10.73 0.60
C ASP A 316 -26.11 10.14 -0.49
N ALA A 317 -26.38 10.89 -1.57
CA ALA A 317 -27.20 10.42 -2.68
C ALA A 317 -26.48 9.30 -3.45
N ASP A 318 -25.18 9.43 -3.65
CA ASP A 318 -24.39 8.39 -4.31
C ASP A 318 -24.24 7.14 -3.44
N ILE A 319 -24.05 7.30 -2.12
CA ILE A 319 -24.06 6.16 -1.19
C ILE A 319 -25.37 5.41 -1.27
N ARG A 320 -26.52 6.11 -1.29
CA ARG A 320 -27.86 5.48 -1.45
C ARG A 320 -27.98 4.74 -2.78
N ARG A 321 -27.51 5.34 -3.88
CA ARG A 321 -27.50 4.74 -5.22
C ARG A 321 -26.69 3.44 -5.24
N VAL A 322 -25.48 3.46 -4.68
CA VAL A 322 -24.62 2.28 -4.62
C VAL A 322 -25.24 1.21 -3.73
N ALA A 323 -25.74 1.56 -2.53
CA ALA A 323 -26.39 0.61 -1.63
C ALA A 323 -27.59 -0.08 -2.31
N ALA A 324 -28.43 0.67 -3.03
CA ALA A 324 -29.57 0.14 -3.77
C ALA A 324 -29.17 -0.80 -4.93
N SER A 325 -27.97 -0.62 -5.50
CA SER A 325 -27.45 -1.48 -6.57
C SER A 325 -26.91 -2.82 -6.08
N ILE A 326 -26.68 -2.99 -4.76
CA ILE A 326 -26.14 -4.21 -4.18
C ILE A 326 -27.28 -5.20 -3.92
N SER A 327 -27.79 -5.84 -4.97
CA SER A 327 -28.70 -6.97 -4.82
C SER A 327 -27.95 -8.28 -4.59
N LYS A 328 -28.63 -9.30 -4.07
CA LYS A 328 -28.04 -10.65 -3.89
C LYS A 328 -27.45 -11.20 -5.19
N SER A 329 -28.13 -11.00 -6.33
CA SER A 329 -27.66 -11.48 -7.64
C SER A 329 -26.40 -10.74 -8.11
N VAL A 330 -26.36 -9.41 -7.99
CA VAL A 330 -25.21 -8.59 -8.36
C VAL A 330 -24.01 -8.92 -7.47
N LEU A 331 -24.23 -9.12 -6.17
CA LEU A 331 -23.17 -9.51 -5.26
C LEU A 331 -22.59 -10.89 -5.61
N GLN A 332 -23.44 -11.87 -5.93
CA GLN A 332 -23.01 -13.21 -6.36
C GLN A 332 -22.22 -13.17 -7.68
N GLU A 333 -22.64 -12.35 -8.65
CA GLU A 333 -21.89 -12.14 -9.89
C GLU A 333 -20.47 -11.61 -9.61
N LYS A 334 -20.34 -10.60 -8.77
CA LYS A 334 -19.03 -10.04 -8.41
C LYS A 334 -18.15 -11.00 -7.61
N ILE A 335 -18.74 -11.80 -6.72
CA ILE A 335 -18.03 -12.89 -6.02
C ILE A 335 -17.52 -13.92 -7.02
N ALA A 336 -18.36 -14.33 -7.98
CA ALA A 336 -17.96 -15.27 -9.03
C ALA A 336 -16.82 -14.71 -9.90
N THR A 337 -16.84 -13.40 -10.19
CA THR A 337 -15.75 -12.72 -10.89
C THR A 337 -14.46 -12.73 -10.08
N CYS A 338 -14.51 -12.45 -8.78
CA CYS A 338 -13.34 -12.56 -7.89
C CYS A 338 -12.80 -14.01 -7.86
N HIS A 339 -13.69 -14.99 -7.77
CA HIS A 339 -13.35 -16.42 -7.77
C HIS A 339 -12.65 -16.88 -9.05
N ALA A 340 -13.05 -16.33 -10.21
CA ALA A 340 -12.45 -16.66 -11.51
C ALA A 340 -11.01 -16.17 -11.68
N ILE A 341 -10.58 -15.19 -10.88
CA ILE A 341 -9.20 -14.67 -10.90
C ILE A 341 -8.31 -15.60 -10.05
N SER A 342 -7.21 -16.04 -10.62
CA SER A 342 -6.26 -16.90 -9.89
C SER A 342 -5.76 -16.21 -8.61
N LYS A 343 -5.82 -16.92 -7.49
CA LYS A 343 -5.29 -16.41 -6.20
C LYS A 343 -3.80 -16.06 -6.26
N SER A 344 -3.03 -16.70 -7.15
CA SER A 344 -1.63 -16.37 -7.38
C SER A 344 -1.41 -14.94 -7.91
N GLU A 345 -2.41 -14.37 -8.59
CA GLU A 345 -2.35 -12.99 -9.07
C GLU A 345 -2.51 -11.96 -7.95
N SER A 346 -3.02 -12.38 -6.79
CA SER A 346 -3.22 -11.52 -5.62
C SER A 346 -2.06 -11.55 -4.63
N VAL A 347 -1.04 -12.38 -4.85
CA VAL A 347 0.13 -12.51 -3.96
C VAL A 347 1.42 -12.03 -4.64
N ASN A 348 2.42 -11.66 -3.84
CA ASN A 348 3.73 -11.21 -4.31
C ASN A 348 4.56 -12.38 -4.87
N ILE A 349 4.26 -12.78 -6.10
CA ILE A 349 5.08 -13.71 -6.90
C ILE A 349 5.57 -12.91 -8.11
N ASN A 350 6.71 -12.24 -7.97
CA ASN A 350 7.23 -11.29 -8.95
C ASN A 350 8.43 -11.86 -9.71
N SER A 351 8.31 -13.07 -10.24
CA SER A 351 9.44 -13.80 -10.87
C SER A 351 10.14 -13.02 -11.97
N ALA A 352 9.39 -12.30 -12.81
CA ALA A 352 9.96 -11.47 -13.89
C ALA A 352 10.78 -10.31 -13.33
N PHE A 353 10.28 -9.62 -12.30
CA PHE A 353 10.99 -8.55 -11.62
C PHE A 353 12.26 -9.06 -10.91
N ILE A 354 12.16 -10.19 -10.21
CA ILE A 354 13.31 -10.84 -9.55
C ILE A 354 14.37 -11.25 -10.58
N LEU A 355 13.97 -11.75 -11.75
CA LEU A 355 14.90 -12.07 -12.84
C LEU A 355 15.62 -10.81 -13.34
N LYS A 356 14.90 -9.70 -13.56
CA LYS A 356 15.53 -8.41 -13.95
C LYS A 356 16.55 -7.95 -12.90
N CYS A 357 16.22 -8.04 -11.62
CA CYS A 357 17.17 -7.70 -10.55
C CYS A 357 18.38 -8.64 -10.52
N ARG A 358 18.20 -9.92 -10.83
CA ARG A 358 19.30 -10.89 -10.93
C ARG A 358 20.26 -10.56 -12.08
N ILE A 359 19.72 -10.17 -13.23
CA ILE A 359 20.52 -9.72 -14.37
C ILE A 359 21.34 -8.49 -13.97
N LEU A 360 20.72 -7.49 -13.35
CA LEU A 360 21.44 -6.30 -12.85
C LEU A 360 22.55 -6.65 -11.86
N CYS A 361 22.34 -7.63 -10.97
CA CYS A 361 23.34 -8.04 -10.00
C CYS A 361 24.48 -8.85 -10.60
N ASN A 362 24.28 -9.50 -11.73
CA ASN A 362 25.31 -10.29 -12.40
C ASN A 362 26.14 -9.47 -13.41
N GLY A 363 25.72 -8.22 -13.73
CA GLY A 363 26.45 -7.34 -14.62
C GLY A 363 26.41 -7.78 -16.09
N GLN A 364 25.35 -8.47 -16.50
CA GLN A 364 25.04 -8.67 -17.92
C GLN A 364 24.17 -7.49 -18.36
N ASP A 365 24.78 -6.58 -19.13
CA ASP A 365 24.09 -5.52 -19.89
C ASP A 365 23.31 -6.13 -21.06
#